data_c98a83ce77ea25305083b40da4e8fe2b
#
_entry.id   c98a83ce77ea25305083b40da4e8fe2b
#
_cell.length_a   1.000
_cell.length_b   1.000
_cell.length_c   1.000
_cell.angle_alpha   90.00
_cell.angle_beta   90.00
_cell.angle_gamma   90.00
#
_symmetry.space_group_name_H-M   'P 1'
#
loop_
_entity.id
_entity.type
_entity.pdbx_description
1 polymer ?
#
loop_
_entity_poly.entity_id
_entity_poly.type
_entity_poly.pdbx_seq_one_letter_code
_entity_poly.pdbx_strand_id
1 'polypeptide(L)'
;MHFLKQLRFVAALLAAFFVLSLTACGSGSNSFTWFVDSIPANLDPQVASSASDIIACENLYSGLVRRTPDGSLAPELCERWEVSADRLTYTFYLKDGLTYTASKGDPTDYAITAEDFVFAFQRMFLPGTNSPYAVEFSALENSAAVLAGQKPASALGVTAAEPLKLVFLSLIHISEPT
;
A
#
# COMPACT_ATOMS: atom_id res chain seq x y z
N MET A 1 34.25 1.13 62.09
CA MET A 1 33.88 -0.06 61.28
C MET A 1 32.40 -0.11 60.91
N HIS A 2 31.47 0.44 61.70
CA HIS A 2 30.01 0.47 61.39
C HIS A 2 29.64 1.37 60.22
N PHE A 3 30.25 2.53 60.09
CA PHE A 3 29.97 3.52 59.02
C PHE A 3 30.22 2.96 57.62
N LEU A 4 31.32 2.27 57.39
CA LEU A 4 31.63 1.66 56.09
C LEU A 4 30.66 0.53 55.70
N LYS A 5 30.14 -0.22 56.72
CA LYS A 5 29.11 -1.27 56.46
C LYS A 5 27.79 -0.64 56.04
N GLN A 6 27.37 0.45 56.66
CA GLN A 6 26.14 1.17 56.30
C GLN A 6 26.25 1.79 54.92
N LEU A 7 27.40 2.38 54.57
CA LEU A 7 27.63 2.97 53.26
C LEU A 7 27.55 1.92 52.12
N ARG A 8 28.10 0.73 52.36
CA ARG A 8 28.01 -0.40 51.41
C ARG A 8 26.56 -0.91 51.25
N PHE A 9 25.78 -0.91 52.33
CA PHE A 9 24.38 -1.33 52.28
C PHE A 9 23.51 -0.33 51.50
N VAL A 10 23.73 0.96 51.70
CA VAL A 10 23.03 2.02 50.95
C VAL A 10 23.43 2.00 49.47
N ALA A 11 24.71 1.81 49.16
CA ALA A 11 25.17 1.69 47.79
C ALA A 11 24.60 0.44 47.07
N ALA A 12 24.46 -0.69 47.76
CA ALA A 12 23.84 -1.88 47.21
C ALA A 12 22.33 -1.72 46.96
N LEU A 13 21.62 -1.01 47.86
CA LEU A 13 20.19 -0.68 47.68
C LEU A 13 19.95 0.28 46.51
N LEU A 14 20.82 1.30 46.36
CA LEU A 14 20.74 2.20 45.23
C LEU A 14 21.05 1.52 43.89
N ALA A 15 22.03 0.61 43.86
CA ALA A 15 22.33 -0.20 42.67
C ALA A 15 21.18 -1.17 42.34
N ALA A 16 20.57 -1.79 43.33
CA ALA A 16 19.39 -2.64 43.11
C ALA A 16 18.18 -1.85 42.57
N PHE A 17 17.96 -0.64 43.10
CA PHE A 17 16.90 0.25 42.62
C PHE A 17 17.14 0.71 41.18
N PHE A 18 18.40 0.97 40.82
CA PHE A 18 18.79 1.35 39.45
C PHE A 18 18.62 0.19 38.47
N VAL A 19 18.92 -1.05 38.89
CA VAL A 19 18.69 -2.24 38.05
C VAL A 19 17.21 -2.55 37.89
N LEU A 20 16.37 -2.35 38.91
CA LEU A 20 14.92 -2.51 38.79
C LEU A 20 14.27 -1.45 37.92
N SER A 21 14.81 -0.22 37.84
CA SER A 21 14.29 0.82 36.99
C SER A 21 14.61 0.60 35.51
N LEU A 22 15.64 -0.19 35.18
CA LEU A 22 15.99 -0.56 33.81
C LEU A 22 15.06 -1.63 33.18
N THR A 23 14.35 -2.38 34.03
CA THR A 23 13.38 -3.40 33.55
C THR A 23 11.97 -2.82 33.28
N ALA A 24 11.75 -1.55 33.54
CA ALA A 24 10.49 -0.86 33.30
C ALA A 24 10.28 -0.41 31.83
N CYS A 25 11.23 -0.71 30.93
CA CYS A 25 10.92 -0.70 29.50
C CYS A 25 10.01 -1.89 29.20
N GLY A 26 8.71 -1.69 29.45
CA GLY A 26 7.67 -2.62 29.09
C GLY A 26 7.80 -2.98 27.62
N SER A 27 7.55 -4.22 27.27
CA SER A 27 7.30 -4.67 25.92
C SER A 27 6.27 -3.73 25.30
N GLY A 28 6.75 -2.74 24.52
CA GLY A 28 5.88 -1.86 23.77
C GLY A 28 5.00 -2.76 22.91
N SER A 29 3.70 -2.69 23.11
CA SER A 29 2.79 -3.28 22.15
C SER A 29 3.10 -2.59 20.81
N ASN A 30 3.35 -3.36 19.74
CA ASN A 30 3.46 -2.84 18.39
C ASN A 30 2.08 -2.35 17.90
N SER A 31 1.36 -1.62 18.75
CA SER A 31 0.05 -1.05 18.44
C SER A 31 0.23 0.42 18.13
N PHE A 32 -0.23 0.80 16.97
CA PHE A 32 -0.36 2.19 16.54
C PHE A 32 -1.83 2.60 16.68
N THR A 33 -2.10 3.69 17.39
CA THR A 33 -3.46 4.22 17.54
C THR A 33 -3.57 5.50 16.74
N TRP A 34 -4.54 5.54 15.86
CA TRP A 34 -4.84 6.70 15.04
C TRP A 34 -6.27 7.19 15.27
N PHE A 35 -6.43 8.51 15.24
CA PHE A 35 -7.74 9.13 15.36
C PHE A 35 -8.29 9.44 13.97
N VAL A 36 -9.49 8.99 13.70
CA VAL A 36 -10.29 9.32 12.52
C VAL A 36 -11.60 9.98 12.96
N ASP A 37 -12.10 10.90 12.17
CA ASP A 37 -13.34 11.64 12.49
C ASP A 37 -14.58 10.74 12.56
N SER A 38 -14.54 9.62 11.84
CA SER A 38 -15.60 8.61 11.85
C SER A 38 -15.00 7.21 11.62
N ILE A 39 -15.72 6.17 12.04
CA ILE A 39 -15.32 4.79 11.79
C ILE A 39 -15.40 4.54 10.27
N PRO A 40 -14.32 4.05 9.63
CA PRO A 40 -14.36 3.66 8.22
C PRO A 40 -15.47 2.63 7.97
N ALA A 41 -16.34 2.91 7.02
CA ALA A 41 -17.45 2.03 6.67
C ALA A 41 -17.05 1.02 5.58
N ASN A 42 -16.05 1.38 4.76
CA ASN A 42 -15.59 0.56 3.64
C ASN A 42 -14.06 0.59 3.54
N LEU A 43 -13.45 -0.58 3.56
CA LEU A 43 -11.99 -0.75 3.41
C LEU A 43 -11.58 -1.28 2.03
N ASP A 44 -12.51 -1.32 1.08
CA ASP A 44 -12.20 -1.64 -0.32
C ASP A 44 -11.74 -0.35 -1.03
N PRO A 45 -10.44 -0.23 -1.43
CA PRO A 45 -9.90 0.97 -2.01
C PRO A 45 -10.52 1.35 -3.36
N GLN A 46 -11.23 0.41 -4.02
CA GLN A 46 -11.88 0.66 -5.30
C GLN A 46 -13.25 1.34 -5.17
N VAL A 47 -13.83 1.38 -3.97
CA VAL A 47 -15.15 1.96 -3.71
C VAL A 47 -15.18 2.87 -2.48
N ALA A 48 -14.08 2.93 -1.73
CA ALA A 48 -13.92 3.85 -0.59
C ALA A 48 -14.11 5.30 -1.07
N SER A 49 -15.03 6.05 -0.46
CA SER A 49 -15.39 7.40 -0.92
C SER A 49 -15.46 8.44 0.20
N SER A 50 -15.61 8.04 1.48
CA SER A 50 -15.51 8.94 2.59
C SER A 50 -14.06 9.25 2.96
N ALA A 51 -13.79 10.40 3.58
CA ALA A 51 -12.45 10.77 4.01
C ALA A 51 -11.83 9.71 4.94
N SER A 52 -12.62 9.18 5.90
CA SER A 52 -12.15 8.14 6.83
C SER A 52 -11.86 6.80 6.13
N ASP A 53 -12.65 6.42 5.10
CA ASP A 53 -12.40 5.22 4.31
C ASP A 53 -11.09 5.36 3.51
N ILE A 54 -10.93 6.51 2.82
CA ILE A 54 -9.74 6.80 2.01
C ILE A 54 -8.48 6.79 2.89
N ILE A 55 -8.51 7.50 4.02
CA ILE A 55 -7.41 7.55 4.97
C ILE A 55 -7.06 6.14 5.49
N ALA A 56 -8.07 5.32 5.80
CA ALA A 56 -7.83 3.94 6.24
C ALA A 56 -7.18 3.11 5.11
N CYS A 57 -7.70 3.22 3.88
CA CYS A 57 -7.13 2.51 2.71
C CYS A 57 -5.69 2.94 2.42
N GLU A 58 -5.35 4.23 2.49
CA GLU A 58 -3.99 4.75 2.28
C GLU A 58 -2.97 4.19 3.29
N ASN A 59 -3.44 3.75 4.47
CA ASN A 59 -2.58 3.14 5.49
C ASN A 59 -2.56 1.61 5.46
N LEU A 60 -3.50 0.98 4.76
CA LEU A 60 -3.60 -0.48 4.64
C LEU A 60 -2.99 -1.01 3.35
N TYR A 61 -3.00 -0.19 2.30
CA TYR A 61 -2.60 -0.62 0.96
C TYR A 61 -1.47 0.24 0.43
N SER A 62 -0.67 -0.34 -0.45
CA SER A 62 0.37 0.35 -1.21
C SER A 62 0.04 0.30 -2.71
N GLY A 63 0.42 1.36 -3.42
CA GLY A 63 0.27 1.45 -4.87
C GLY A 63 1.56 1.09 -5.63
N LEU A 64 1.51 1.12 -6.95
CA LEU A 64 2.71 0.99 -7.79
C LEU A 64 3.71 2.11 -7.48
N VAL A 65 3.20 3.32 -7.34
CA VAL A 65 3.94 4.54 -7.04
C VAL A 65 3.24 5.29 -5.92
N ARG A 66 3.97 6.13 -5.21
CA ARG A 66 3.44 7.04 -4.19
C ARG A 66 3.80 8.49 -4.50
N ARG A 67 2.99 9.41 -4.03
CA ARG A 67 3.32 10.83 -4.07
C ARG A 67 4.22 11.18 -2.89
N THR A 68 5.29 11.90 -3.17
CA THR A 68 6.20 12.41 -2.15
C THR A 68 5.71 13.77 -1.62
N PRO A 69 6.22 14.27 -0.46
CA PRO A 69 5.79 15.54 0.12
C PRO A 69 5.99 16.76 -0.79
N ASP A 70 6.96 16.71 -1.71
CA ASP A 70 7.21 17.75 -2.71
C ASP A 70 6.30 17.63 -3.96
N GLY A 71 5.41 16.63 -3.99
CA GLY A 71 4.44 16.40 -5.05
C GLY A 71 4.94 15.51 -6.20
N SER A 72 6.23 15.11 -6.19
CA SER A 72 6.77 14.20 -7.20
C SER A 72 6.27 12.76 -7.01
N LEU A 73 6.47 11.90 -8.01
CA LEU A 73 6.18 10.47 -7.91
C LEU A 73 7.45 9.69 -7.55
N ALA A 74 7.33 8.76 -6.64
CA ALA A 74 8.38 7.82 -6.27
C ALA A 74 7.88 6.37 -6.40
N PRO A 75 8.77 5.41 -6.74
CA PRO A 75 8.43 4.00 -6.72
C PRO A 75 7.97 3.55 -5.33
N GLU A 76 6.94 2.67 -5.28
CA GLU A 76 6.48 2.03 -4.05
C GLU A 76 6.48 0.50 -4.18
N LEU A 77 5.46 -0.14 -4.76
CA LEU A 77 5.51 -1.57 -5.08
C LEU A 77 6.27 -1.85 -6.37
N CYS A 78 6.37 -0.89 -7.29
CA CYS A 78 7.33 -1.02 -8.39
C CYS A 78 8.74 -0.63 -7.94
N GLU A 79 9.74 -1.20 -8.60
CA GLU A 79 11.14 -0.79 -8.50
C GLU A 79 11.41 0.43 -9.39
N ARG A 80 10.84 0.41 -10.59
CA ARG A 80 10.94 1.46 -11.61
C ARG A 80 9.80 1.35 -12.62
N TRP A 81 9.64 2.37 -13.42
CA TRP A 81 8.75 2.33 -14.59
C TRP A 81 9.43 2.95 -15.80
N GLU A 82 8.92 2.61 -16.97
CA GLU A 82 9.36 3.11 -18.26
C GLU A 82 8.14 3.60 -19.05
N VAL A 83 8.35 4.64 -19.84
CA VAL A 83 7.34 5.18 -20.74
C VAL A 83 7.89 5.11 -22.16
N SER A 84 7.10 4.57 -23.11
CA SER A 84 7.50 4.50 -24.52
C SER A 84 7.67 5.89 -25.13
N ALA A 85 8.40 5.98 -26.24
CA ALA A 85 8.68 7.25 -26.92
C ALA A 85 7.40 7.96 -27.39
N ASP A 86 6.37 7.19 -27.75
CA ASP A 86 5.04 7.68 -28.14
C ASP A 86 4.13 7.97 -26.93
N ARG A 87 4.62 7.73 -25.70
CA ARG A 87 3.89 7.91 -24.43
C ARG A 87 2.55 7.16 -24.34
N LEU A 88 2.38 6.10 -25.11
CA LEU A 88 1.16 5.28 -25.09
C LEU A 88 1.34 3.99 -24.28
N THR A 89 2.57 3.58 -24.00
CA THR A 89 2.85 2.36 -23.22
C THR A 89 3.61 2.71 -21.94
N TYR A 90 3.07 2.29 -20.82
CA TYR A 90 3.68 2.43 -19.49
C TYR A 90 4.00 1.05 -18.96
N THR A 91 5.27 0.78 -18.70
CA THR A 91 5.74 -0.51 -18.19
C THR A 91 6.26 -0.32 -16.76
N PHE A 92 5.66 -1.04 -15.81
CA PHE A 92 6.09 -1.06 -14.41
C PHE A 92 6.78 -2.38 -14.11
N TYR A 93 7.93 -2.31 -13.47
CA TYR A 93 8.69 -3.46 -12.98
C TYR A 93 8.47 -3.54 -11.48
N LEU A 94 7.82 -4.59 -11.02
CA LEU A 94 7.53 -4.80 -9.60
C LEU A 94 8.79 -5.20 -8.84
N LYS A 95 8.86 -4.85 -7.57
CA LYS A 95 9.90 -5.36 -6.68
C LYS A 95 9.73 -6.87 -6.49
N ASP A 96 10.84 -7.58 -6.37
CA ASP A 96 10.82 -9.00 -6.04
C ASP A 96 10.52 -9.24 -4.56
N GLY A 97 9.96 -10.40 -4.25
CA GLY A 97 9.69 -10.83 -2.87
C GLY A 97 8.56 -10.08 -2.16
N LEU A 98 7.72 -9.33 -2.87
CA LEU A 98 6.54 -8.72 -2.29
C LEU A 98 5.49 -9.77 -1.94
N THR A 99 4.93 -9.69 -0.72
CA THR A 99 3.86 -10.57 -0.25
C THR A 99 2.74 -9.78 0.40
N TYR A 100 1.54 -10.35 0.37
CA TYR A 100 0.45 -9.89 1.22
C TYR A 100 0.76 -10.20 2.68
N THR A 101 0.34 -9.34 3.59
CA THR A 101 0.48 -9.61 5.02
C THR A 101 -0.37 -10.81 5.42
N ALA A 102 0.28 -11.82 6.01
CA ALA A 102 -0.40 -12.99 6.53
C ALA A 102 -1.44 -12.61 7.59
N SER A 103 -2.60 -13.25 7.55
CA SER A 103 -3.63 -13.06 8.56
C SER A 103 -3.46 -14.05 9.72
N LYS A 104 -4.08 -13.73 10.87
CA LYS A 104 -4.01 -14.59 12.06
C LYS A 104 -4.56 -16.01 11.83
N GLY A 105 -5.45 -16.19 10.86
CA GLY A 105 -6.06 -17.48 10.53
C GLY A 105 -5.43 -18.19 9.33
N ASP A 106 -4.61 -17.48 8.57
CA ASP A 106 -3.91 -18.01 7.39
C ASP A 106 -2.50 -17.41 7.36
N PRO A 107 -1.49 -18.16 7.82
CA PRO A 107 -0.11 -17.71 7.83
C PRO A 107 0.58 -17.80 6.46
N THR A 108 -0.13 -18.12 5.40
CA THR A 108 0.44 -18.26 4.06
C THR A 108 0.85 -16.91 3.50
N ASP A 109 2.10 -16.79 3.09
CA ASP A 109 2.60 -15.61 2.38
C ASP A 109 2.25 -15.73 0.90
N TYR A 110 1.23 -14.99 0.46
CA TYR A 110 0.85 -14.92 -0.94
C TYR A 110 1.72 -13.87 -1.65
N ALA A 111 2.45 -14.28 -2.68
CA ALA A 111 3.25 -13.37 -3.50
C ALA A 111 2.36 -12.38 -4.24
N ILE A 112 2.79 -11.11 -4.31
CA ILE A 112 2.17 -10.08 -5.14
C ILE A 112 2.81 -10.12 -6.51
N THR A 113 2.00 -10.23 -7.55
CA THR A 113 2.42 -10.32 -8.94
C THR A 113 1.72 -9.28 -9.82
N ALA A 114 2.14 -9.14 -11.07
CA ALA A 114 1.49 -8.27 -12.02
C ALA A 114 0.03 -8.67 -12.30
N GLU A 115 -0.31 -9.96 -12.16
CA GLU A 115 -1.69 -10.45 -12.32
C GLU A 115 -2.65 -9.90 -11.26
N ASP A 116 -2.18 -9.63 -10.04
CA ASP A 116 -3.00 -9.02 -8.99
C ASP A 116 -3.44 -7.61 -9.40
N PHE A 117 -2.55 -6.85 -10.03
CA PHE A 117 -2.87 -5.53 -10.57
C PHE A 117 -3.82 -5.62 -11.76
N VAL A 118 -3.59 -6.56 -12.68
CA VAL A 118 -4.52 -6.81 -13.81
C VAL A 118 -5.91 -7.11 -13.28
N PHE A 119 -6.02 -8.02 -12.31
CA PHE A 119 -7.28 -8.35 -11.65
C PHE A 119 -7.93 -7.12 -11.00
N ALA A 120 -7.14 -6.32 -10.27
CA ALA A 120 -7.65 -5.13 -9.58
C ALA A 120 -8.21 -4.12 -10.58
N PHE A 121 -7.50 -3.83 -11.68
CA PHE A 121 -7.99 -2.93 -12.71
C PHE A 121 -9.22 -3.48 -13.43
N GLN A 122 -9.23 -4.74 -13.81
CA GLN A 122 -10.40 -5.37 -14.44
C GLN A 122 -11.62 -5.32 -13.51
N ARG A 123 -11.44 -5.62 -12.22
CA ARG A 123 -12.50 -5.55 -11.21
C ARG A 123 -13.08 -4.13 -11.07
N MET A 124 -12.22 -3.11 -11.09
CA MET A 124 -12.62 -1.69 -11.00
C MET A 124 -13.61 -1.33 -12.12
N PHE A 125 -13.45 -1.89 -13.32
CA PHE A 125 -14.27 -1.62 -14.48
C PHE A 125 -15.53 -2.51 -14.59
N LEU A 126 -15.71 -3.48 -13.68
CA LEU A 126 -16.93 -4.29 -13.67
C LEU A 126 -18.11 -3.46 -13.15
N PRO A 127 -19.28 -3.52 -13.82
CA PRO A 127 -20.48 -2.82 -13.34
C PRO A 127 -20.87 -3.16 -11.90
N GLY A 128 -20.65 -4.40 -11.49
CA GLY A 128 -20.94 -4.88 -10.13
C GLY A 128 -20.06 -4.27 -9.05
N THR A 129 -18.87 -3.77 -9.38
CA THR A 129 -18.00 -3.05 -8.45
C THR A 129 -18.50 -1.63 -8.19
N ASN A 130 -19.14 -1.00 -9.18
CA ASN A 130 -19.62 0.38 -9.09
C ASN A 130 -18.57 1.37 -8.58
N SER A 131 -17.32 1.22 -9.06
CA SER A 131 -16.21 2.05 -8.64
C SER A 131 -16.35 3.48 -9.14
N PRO A 132 -16.28 4.49 -8.26
CA PRO A 132 -16.26 5.90 -8.69
C PRO A 132 -14.94 6.27 -9.39
N TYR A 133 -13.90 5.46 -9.24
CA TYR A 133 -12.56 5.72 -9.75
C TYR A 133 -12.31 5.22 -11.17
N ALA A 134 -13.17 4.37 -11.72
CA ALA A 134 -12.99 3.81 -13.07
C ALA A 134 -12.85 4.92 -14.13
N VAL A 135 -13.52 6.06 -13.95
CA VAL A 135 -13.46 7.22 -14.85
C VAL A 135 -12.09 7.92 -14.83
N GLU A 136 -11.36 7.85 -13.73
CA GLU A 136 -10.00 8.40 -13.58
C GLU A 136 -9.02 7.69 -14.54
N PHE A 137 -9.31 6.44 -14.88
CA PHE A 137 -8.51 5.62 -15.79
C PHE A 137 -9.10 5.54 -17.20
N SER A 138 -9.89 6.55 -17.60
CA SER A 138 -10.52 6.63 -18.94
C SER A 138 -9.51 6.67 -20.10
N ALA A 139 -8.26 7.02 -19.82
CA ALA A 139 -7.17 6.99 -20.78
C ALA A 139 -6.69 5.58 -21.16
N LEU A 140 -7.04 4.55 -20.39
CA LEU A 140 -6.66 3.18 -20.71
C LEU A 140 -7.35 2.70 -21.98
N GLU A 141 -6.62 1.92 -22.78
CA GLU A 141 -7.16 1.30 -23.98
C GLU A 141 -8.41 0.46 -23.63
N ASN A 142 -9.45 0.59 -24.44
CA ASN A 142 -10.76 -0.05 -24.28
C ASN A 142 -11.57 0.34 -23.04
N SER A 143 -11.11 1.26 -22.19
CA SER A 143 -11.80 1.68 -20.95
C SER A 143 -13.28 2.02 -21.18
N ALA A 144 -13.59 2.88 -22.17
CA ALA A 144 -14.97 3.29 -22.48
C ALA A 144 -15.84 2.11 -22.95
N ALA A 145 -15.28 1.22 -23.79
CA ALA A 145 -16.01 0.07 -24.30
C ALA A 145 -16.28 -0.99 -23.21
N VAL A 146 -15.35 -1.14 -22.27
CA VAL A 146 -15.52 -2.04 -21.11
C VAL A 146 -16.58 -1.48 -20.16
N LEU A 147 -16.51 -0.18 -19.82
CA LEU A 147 -17.53 0.47 -18.98
C LEU A 147 -18.93 0.42 -19.59
N ALA A 148 -19.03 0.52 -20.91
CA ALA A 148 -20.29 0.41 -21.62
C ALA A 148 -20.79 -1.05 -21.80
N GLY A 149 -20.04 -2.05 -21.29
CA GLY A 149 -20.36 -3.47 -21.44
C GLY A 149 -20.24 -4.00 -22.88
N GLN A 150 -19.57 -3.26 -23.76
CA GLN A 150 -19.36 -3.64 -25.17
C GLN A 150 -18.16 -4.58 -25.34
N LYS A 151 -17.24 -4.58 -24.39
CA LYS A 151 -16.08 -5.46 -24.31
C LYS A 151 -15.97 -6.09 -22.92
N PRO A 152 -15.40 -7.30 -22.82
CA PRO A 152 -15.12 -7.90 -21.52
C PRO A 152 -14.02 -7.11 -20.78
N ALA A 153 -13.98 -7.19 -19.44
CA ALA A 153 -12.97 -6.53 -18.62
C ALA A 153 -11.54 -6.93 -19.00
N SER A 154 -11.34 -8.16 -19.49
CA SER A 154 -10.05 -8.66 -19.99
C SER A 154 -9.54 -7.96 -21.25
N ALA A 155 -10.36 -7.14 -21.91
CA ALA A 155 -9.95 -6.33 -23.05
C ALA A 155 -9.34 -4.98 -22.64
N LEU A 156 -9.38 -4.63 -21.33
CA LEU A 156 -8.78 -3.40 -20.81
C LEU A 156 -7.27 -3.39 -21.10
N GLY A 157 -6.73 -2.24 -21.48
CA GLY A 157 -5.32 -2.06 -21.78
C GLY A 157 -4.39 -2.20 -20.57
N VAL A 158 -4.55 -3.28 -19.80
CA VAL A 158 -3.69 -3.64 -18.67
C VAL A 158 -3.35 -5.11 -18.75
N THR A 159 -2.05 -5.45 -18.80
CA THR A 159 -1.59 -6.83 -18.96
C THR A 159 -0.36 -7.13 -18.09
N ALA A 160 -0.29 -8.36 -17.59
CA ALA A 160 0.92 -8.91 -16.96
C ALA A 160 1.77 -9.57 -18.07
N ALA A 161 2.80 -8.87 -18.53
CA ALA A 161 3.70 -9.40 -19.55
C ALA A 161 4.61 -10.49 -18.99
N GLU A 162 4.96 -10.39 -17.72
CA GLU A 162 5.73 -11.34 -16.91
C GLU A 162 5.23 -11.24 -15.46
N PRO A 163 5.55 -12.19 -14.57
CA PRO A 163 5.07 -12.17 -13.18
C PRO A 163 5.35 -10.85 -12.42
N LEU A 164 6.46 -10.17 -12.75
CA LEU A 164 6.85 -8.90 -12.14
C LEU A 164 6.83 -7.72 -13.13
N LYS A 165 6.16 -7.87 -14.26
CA LYS A 165 6.12 -6.85 -15.31
C LYS A 165 4.70 -6.55 -15.75
N LEU A 166 4.23 -5.37 -15.35
CA LEU A 166 2.90 -4.86 -15.63
C LEU A 166 2.96 -3.81 -16.74
N VAL A 167 2.08 -3.92 -17.73
CA VAL A 167 2.02 -3.01 -18.88
C VAL A 167 0.64 -2.39 -18.97
N PHE A 168 0.62 -1.06 -19.11
CA PHE A 168 -0.57 -0.26 -19.40
C PHE A 168 -0.48 0.31 -20.81
N LEU A 169 -1.57 0.20 -21.54
CA LEU A 169 -1.75 0.83 -22.85
C LEU A 169 -2.72 2.00 -22.72
N SER A 170 -2.28 3.18 -23.15
CA SER A 170 -3.06 4.42 -23.14
C SER A 170 -3.51 4.80 -24.53
N LEU A 171 -4.69 5.39 -24.65
CA LEU A 171 -5.20 5.97 -25.88
C LEU A 171 -4.79 7.43 -26.08
N ILE A 172 -4.26 8.07 -25.06
CA ILE A 172 -3.88 9.48 -25.06
C ILE A 172 -2.46 9.66 -24.54
N HIS A 173 -1.77 10.69 -25.02
CA HIS A 173 -0.49 11.11 -24.43
C HIS A 173 -0.77 11.66 -23.02
N ILE A 174 -0.47 10.87 -21.99
CA ILE A 174 -0.54 11.35 -20.62
C ILE A 174 0.66 12.27 -20.40
N SER A 175 0.40 13.58 -20.27
CA SER A 175 1.45 14.52 -19.84
C SER A 175 1.83 14.21 -18.42
N GLU A 176 3.14 14.14 -18.14
CA GLU A 176 3.59 14.08 -16.74
C GLU A 176 3.06 15.31 -16.00
N PRO A 177 2.60 15.16 -14.74
CA PRO A 177 2.26 16.32 -13.94
C PRO A 177 3.52 17.18 -13.77
N THR A 178 3.45 18.40 -14.24
CA THR A 178 4.49 19.45 -14.07
C THR A 178 4.55 19.92 -12.64
#